data_54c5db72450212efae2cb8891a533680
#
_entry.id   54c5db72450212efae2cb8891a533680
#
_cell.length_a   1.000
_cell.length_b   1.000
_cell.length_c   1.000
_cell.angle_alpha   90.00
_cell.angle_beta   90.00
_cell.angle_gamma   90.00
#
_symmetry.space_group_name_H-M   'P 1'
#
loop_
_entity.id
_entity.type
_entity.pdbx_description
1 polymer ?
#
loop_
_entity_poly.entity_id
_entity_poly.type
_entity_poly.pdbx_seq_one_letter_code
_entity_poly.pdbx_strand_id
1 'polypeptide(L)'
;MNPTASTVALICGAVVISGLAWAQQNERGGPTPSPQGAAVHFVGLNDGAKLPTRVTIRFGLRDMGVAPAGLERANSGHHHLLIDTELPPLDKPIPNDFNHLHFGAGQTEAEVTLKPGPHTLQLLFGDKDHVPHNPPVMSPRIRVVVAEPQPPKATVPPTRSSHPS
;
A
#
# COMPACT_ATOMS: atom_id res chain seq x y z
N MET A 1 12.78 45.19 -71.53
CA MET A 1 13.11 43.79 -71.27
C MET A 1 13.38 43.65 -69.79
N ASN A 2 12.40 43.20 -69.05
CA ASN A 2 12.52 42.95 -67.59
C ASN A 2 12.51 41.43 -67.37
N PRO A 3 13.42 40.90 -66.58
CA PRO A 3 13.29 39.55 -66.09
C PRO A 3 12.54 39.54 -64.76
N THR A 4 11.48 38.73 -64.71
CA THR A 4 10.69 38.46 -63.51
C THR A 4 11.45 37.54 -62.54
N ALA A 5 11.68 37.99 -61.33
CA ALA A 5 12.24 37.15 -60.27
C ALA A 5 11.12 36.31 -59.60
N SER A 6 11.22 34.98 -59.71
CA SER A 6 10.35 34.03 -59.00
C SER A 6 10.89 33.85 -57.56
N THR A 7 10.07 34.27 -56.63
CA THR A 7 10.33 34.03 -55.19
C THR A 7 9.83 32.63 -54.82
N VAL A 8 10.72 31.71 -54.49
CA VAL A 8 10.41 30.42 -53.91
C VAL A 8 10.21 30.57 -52.40
N ALA A 9 9.00 30.45 -51.93
CA ALA A 9 8.70 30.41 -50.52
C ALA A 9 9.07 29.04 -49.91
N LEU A 10 10.06 29.01 -49.03
CA LEU A 10 10.43 27.83 -48.28
C LEU A 10 9.50 27.71 -47.07
N ILE A 11 8.56 26.76 -47.14
CA ILE A 11 7.70 26.42 -46.01
C ILE A 11 8.51 25.52 -45.07
N CYS A 12 9.09 26.08 -43.98
CA CYS A 12 9.63 25.30 -42.89
C CYS A 12 8.46 24.73 -42.08
N GLY A 13 8.21 23.43 -42.26
CA GLY A 13 7.28 22.68 -41.44
C GLY A 13 7.84 22.52 -40.02
N ALA A 14 7.22 23.15 -39.04
CA ALA A 14 7.50 22.91 -37.62
C ALA A 14 6.95 21.54 -37.24
N VAL A 15 7.83 20.56 -37.14
CA VAL A 15 7.51 19.28 -36.49
C VAL A 15 7.43 19.54 -34.99
N VAL A 16 6.23 19.62 -34.45
CA VAL A 16 5.99 19.70 -33.01
C VAL A 16 6.25 18.33 -32.41
N ILE A 17 7.41 18.16 -31.77
CA ILE A 17 7.75 16.97 -30.99
C ILE A 17 7.02 17.05 -29.67
N SER A 18 5.77 16.57 -29.63
CA SER A 18 4.92 16.51 -28.42
C SER A 18 5.24 15.29 -27.52
N GLY A 19 6.34 14.58 -27.79
CA GLY A 19 6.66 13.31 -27.13
C GLY A 19 7.54 13.36 -25.86
N LEU A 20 8.12 14.50 -25.54
CA LEU A 20 9.13 14.59 -24.48
C LEU A 20 8.65 15.12 -23.13
N ALA A 21 7.37 15.51 -23.01
CA ALA A 21 6.86 16.10 -21.78
C ALA A 21 6.56 15.10 -20.65
N TRP A 22 6.43 13.81 -20.97
CA TRP A 22 6.08 12.78 -19.99
C TRP A 22 7.28 12.22 -19.21
N ALA A 23 8.48 12.28 -19.77
CA ALA A 23 9.69 11.73 -19.14
C ALA A 23 10.32 12.65 -18.08
N GLN A 24 10.01 13.95 -18.10
CA GLN A 24 10.64 14.94 -17.20
C GLN A 24 9.86 15.24 -15.92
N GLN A 25 8.66 14.67 -15.73
CA GLN A 25 7.89 14.88 -14.50
C GLN A 25 8.38 14.02 -13.31
N ASN A 26 9.18 13.00 -13.56
CA ASN A 26 9.67 12.09 -12.50
C ASN A 26 10.89 12.61 -11.73
N GLU A 27 11.53 13.68 -12.18
CA GLU A 27 12.74 14.20 -11.50
C GLU A 27 12.43 15.16 -10.33
N ARG A 28 11.17 15.44 -10.04
CA ARG A 28 10.76 16.41 -9.01
C ARG A 28 10.13 15.80 -7.76
N GLY A 29 10.31 14.51 -7.48
CA GLY A 29 9.88 13.91 -6.21
C GLY A 29 8.37 13.98 -5.96
N GLY A 30 7.56 13.80 -7.00
CA GLY A 30 6.12 13.63 -6.89
C GLY A 30 5.72 12.14 -6.85
N PRO A 31 4.42 11.84 -6.61
CA PRO A 31 3.92 10.48 -6.58
C PRO A 31 4.21 9.72 -7.87
N THR A 32 4.72 8.48 -7.77
CA THR A 32 4.97 7.61 -8.92
C THR A 32 3.63 7.16 -9.54
N PRO A 33 3.48 7.11 -10.87
CA PRO A 33 2.26 6.61 -11.49
C PRO A 33 1.97 5.16 -11.11
N SER A 34 0.70 4.81 -10.89
CA SER A 34 0.25 3.43 -10.76
C SER A 34 -0.41 2.95 -12.06
N PRO A 35 -0.25 1.67 -12.45
CA PRO A 35 -0.95 1.11 -13.59
C PRO A 35 -2.46 1.03 -13.33
N GLN A 36 -3.24 1.04 -14.42
CA GLN A 36 -4.67 0.84 -14.33
C GLN A 36 -4.99 -0.54 -13.75
N GLY A 37 -5.90 -0.61 -12.79
CA GLY A 37 -6.27 -1.85 -12.12
C GLY A 37 -5.41 -2.21 -10.91
N ALA A 38 -4.34 -1.46 -10.65
CA ALA A 38 -3.52 -1.67 -9.45
C ALA A 38 -4.38 -1.58 -8.16
N ALA A 39 -4.26 -2.58 -7.30
CA ALA A 39 -5.01 -2.63 -6.05
C ALA A 39 -4.28 -3.42 -4.98
N VAL A 40 -4.34 -2.95 -3.75
CA VAL A 40 -4.00 -3.74 -2.55
C VAL A 40 -5.27 -4.20 -1.84
N HIS A 41 -5.19 -5.33 -1.17
CA HIS A 41 -6.32 -5.89 -0.42
C HIS A 41 -5.82 -6.76 0.74
N PHE A 42 -6.65 -6.93 1.75
CA PHE A 42 -6.40 -7.91 2.80
C PHE A 42 -6.70 -9.32 2.29
N VAL A 43 -5.82 -10.29 2.55
CA VAL A 43 -6.03 -11.69 2.20
C VAL A 43 -6.63 -12.42 3.39
N GLY A 44 -7.88 -12.89 3.22
CA GLY A 44 -8.59 -13.65 4.26
C GLY A 44 -9.08 -12.82 5.46
N LEU A 45 -9.03 -11.49 5.39
CA LEU A 45 -9.53 -10.59 6.42
C LEU A 45 -10.57 -9.64 5.83
N ASN A 46 -11.78 -9.64 6.41
CA ASN A 46 -12.92 -8.86 5.93
C ASN A 46 -13.40 -7.85 6.97
N ASP A 47 -14.22 -6.89 6.54
CA ASP A 47 -14.92 -5.98 7.44
C ASP A 47 -15.79 -6.74 8.46
N GLY A 48 -15.77 -6.30 9.71
CA GLY A 48 -16.47 -6.94 10.83
C GLY A 48 -15.78 -8.16 11.44
N ALA A 49 -14.56 -8.51 11.00
CA ALA A 49 -13.84 -9.68 11.52
C ALA A 49 -13.54 -9.56 13.02
N LYS A 50 -13.59 -10.72 13.71
CA LYS A 50 -13.12 -10.86 15.10
C LYS A 50 -11.70 -11.43 15.08
N LEU A 51 -10.79 -10.76 15.79
CA LEU A 51 -9.37 -11.09 15.79
C LEU A 51 -8.86 -11.38 17.21
N PRO A 52 -7.83 -12.22 17.36
CA PRO A 52 -7.05 -12.28 18.60
C PRO A 52 -6.17 -11.03 18.71
N THR A 53 -5.63 -10.77 19.89
CA THR A 53 -4.69 -9.66 20.14
C THR A 53 -3.43 -9.71 19.29
N ARG A 54 -2.97 -10.94 18.93
CA ARG A 54 -1.84 -11.17 18.04
C ARG A 54 -2.37 -11.86 16.77
N VAL A 55 -2.20 -11.23 15.63
CA VAL A 55 -2.77 -11.69 14.35
C VAL A 55 -1.78 -11.51 13.21
N THR A 56 -1.67 -12.51 12.35
CA THR A 56 -0.94 -12.36 11.08
C THR A 56 -1.89 -11.76 10.04
N ILE A 57 -1.53 -10.58 9.55
CA ILE A 57 -2.24 -9.88 8.47
C ILE A 57 -1.48 -10.13 7.18
N ARG A 58 -2.18 -10.60 6.13
CA ARG A 58 -1.62 -10.84 4.80
C ARG A 58 -2.08 -9.78 3.82
N PHE A 59 -1.15 -9.32 3.00
CA PHE A 59 -1.33 -8.25 2.03
C PHE A 59 -1.34 -8.83 0.63
N GLY A 60 -2.46 -8.64 -0.09
CA GLY A 60 -2.58 -8.97 -1.51
C GLY A 60 -2.32 -7.74 -2.36
N LEU A 61 -1.69 -7.95 -3.52
CA LEU A 61 -1.40 -6.92 -4.50
C LEU A 61 -1.78 -7.42 -5.88
N ARG A 62 -2.38 -6.55 -6.72
CA ARG A 62 -2.73 -6.82 -8.10
C ARG A 62 -2.12 -5.76 -9.01
N ASP A 63 -1.66 -6.20 -10.19
CA ASP A 63 -1.15 -5.39 -11.30
C ASP A 63 0.08 -4.52 -10.95
N MET A 64 0.75 -4.83 -9.84
CA MET A 64 2.03 -4.24 -9.42
C MET A 64 2.93 -5.30 -8.78
N GLY A 65 4.20 -4.97 -8.61
CA GLY A 65 5.18 -5.79 -7.90
C GLY A 65 5.51 -5.24 -6.52
N VAL A 66 5.84 -6.12 -5.57
CA VAL A 66 6.43 -5.71 -4.30
C VAL A 66 7.93 -5.52 -4.49
N ALA A 67 8.46 -4.43 -3.96
CA ALA A 67 9.90 -4.12 -3.96
C ALA A 67 10.29 -3.50 -2.62
N PRO A 68 11.52 -3.69 -2.15
CA PRO A 68 12.02 -3.00 -0.97
C PRO A 68 12.02 -1.47 -1.14
N ALA A 69 11.83 -0.75 -0.03
CA ALA A 69 11.99 0.70 0.01
C ALA A 69 13.38 1.11 -0.50
N GLY A 70 13.46 2.24 -1.20
CA GLY A 70 14.69 2.74 -1.82
C GLY A 70 15.07 2.05 -3.13
N LEU A 71 14.44 0.91 -3.51
CA LEU A 71 14.71 0.26 -4.78
C LEU A 71 13.82 0.84 -5.88
N GLU A 72 14.43 1.49 -6.86
CA GLU A 72 13.71 1.99 -8.03
C GLU A 72 13.39 0.85 -9.00
N ARG A 73 12.10 0.57 -9.16
CA ARG A 73 11.58 -0.43 -10.09
C ARG A 73 10.21 0.00 -10.59
N ALA A 74 10.01 -0.05 -11.90
CA ALA A 74 8.73 0.31 -12.49
C ALA A 74 7.57 -0.54 -11.95
N ASN A 75 6.42 0.08 -11.73
CA ASN A 75 5.20 -0.56 -11.24
C ASN A 75 5.42 -1.38 -9.96
N SER A 76 6.20 -0.87 -9.04
CA SER A 76 6.47 -1.55 -7.77
C SER A 76 6.52 -0.59 -6.59
N GLY A 77 6.44 -1.16 -5.40
CA GLY A 77 6.48 -0.44 -4.15
C GLY A 77 6.39 -1.40 -2.96
N HIS A 78 6.00 -0.90 -1.81
CA HIS A 78 5.89 -1.69 -0.58
C HIS A 78 4.65 -1.32 0.23
N HIS A 79 4.24 -2.23 1.09
CA HIS A 79 3.02 -2.09 1.87
C HIS A 79 3.20 -1.20 3.09
N HIS A 80 2.15 -0.45 3.41
CA HIS A 80 1.92 0.20 4.70
C HIS A 80 0.56 -0.23 5.24
N LEU A 81 0.46 -0.41 6.55
CA LEU A 81 -0.80 -0.68 7.24
C LEU A 81 -1.15 0.49 8.15
N LEU A 82 -2.28 1.09 7.89
CA LEU A 82 -2.88 2.15 8.70
C LEU A 82 -3.79 1.52 9.75
N ILE A 83 -3.59 1.89 11.02
CA ILE A 83 -4.33 1.39 12.16
C ILE A 83 -4.94 2.59 12.89
N ASP A 84 -6.27 2.67 13.00
CA ASP A 84 -7.00 3.71 13.74
C ASP A 84 -6.62 5.14 13.36
N THR A 85 -6.31 5.35 12.09
CA THR A 85 -5.94 6.67 11.56
C THR A 85 -6.60 6.93 10.21
N GLU A 86 -6.64 8.19 9.80
CA GLU A 86 -7.05 8.63 8.47
C GLU A 86 -5.89 8.48 7.47
N LEU A 87 -6.21 8.61 6.18
CA LEU A 87 -5.18 8.65 5.14
C LEU A 87 -4.26 9.86 5.35
N PRO A 88 -2.93 9.67 5.26
CA PRO A 88 -1.99 10.77 5.24
C PRO A 88 -2.11 11.57 3.93
N PRO A 89 -1.45 12.74 3.79
CA PRO A 89 -1.31 13.42 2.52
C PRO A 89 -0.75 12.48 1.45
N LEU A 90 -1.42 12.39 0.29
CA LEU A 90 -1.08 11.41 -0.75
C LEU A 90 0.07 11.87 -1.67
N ASP A 91 0.56 13.08 -1.48
CA ASP A 91 1.66 13.69 -2.21
C ASP A 91 2.96 13.77 -1.38
N LYS A 92 2.97 13.16 -0.20
CA LYS A 92 4.09 13.16 0.75
C LYS A 92 4.42 11.75 1.23
N PRO A 93 5.63 11.52 1.75
CA PRO A 93 5.98 10.25 2.36
C PRO A 93 5.00 9.87 3.47
N ILE A 94 4.56 8.60 3.44
CA ILE A 94 3.70 8.01 4.47
C ILE A 94 4.47 8.02 5.79
N PRO A 95 3.89 8.50 6.90
CA PRO A 95 4.53 8.43 8.21
C PRO A 95 4.94 7.00 8.59
N ASN A 96 5.90 6.86 9.48
CA ASN A 96 6.27 5.59 10.10
C ASN A 96 6.16 5.75 11.62
N ASP A 97 5.01 5.34 12.16
CA ASP A 97 4.68 5.44 13.58
C ASP A 97 3.74 4.30 14.01
N PHE A 98 3.17 4.37 15.23
CA PHE A 98 2.28 3.33 15.76
C PHE A 98 1.00 3.12 14.95
N ASN A 99 0.56 4.13 14.20
CA ASN A 99 -0.65 4.10 13.39
C ASN A 99 -0.37 3.84 11.90
N HIS A 100 0.91 3.95 11.47
CA HIS A 100 1.35 3.77 10.09
C HIS A 100 2.51 2.77 10.07
N LEU A 101 2.20 1.47 10.07
CA LEU A 101 3.23 0.43 10.05
C LEU A 101 3.83 0.30 8.65
N HIS A 102 5.16 0.28 8.57
CA HIS A 102 5.94 0.25 7.35
C HIS A 102 6.56 -1.13 7.10
N PHE A 103 6.38 -1.69 5.90
CA PHE A 103 6.88 -3.00 5.49
C PHE A 103 7.90 -2.88 4.35
N GLY A 104 8.93 -2.06 4.57
CA GLY A 104 9.91 -1.65 3.57
C GLY A 104 10.92 -2.70 3.12
N ALA A 105 10.91 -3.91 3.67
CA ALA A 105 11.75 -5.00 3.16
C ALA A 105 11.03 -5.88 2.11
N GLY A 106 9.83 -5.47 1.67
CA GLY A 106 9.05 -6.22 0.68
C GLY A 106 8.19 -7.32 1.30
N GLN A 107 7.81 -7.19 2.56
CA GLN A 107 6.93 -8.14 3.25
C GLN A 107 5.53 -8.13 2.64
N THR A 108 4.95 -9.32 2.51
CA THR A 108 3.56 -9.52 2.06
C THR A 108 2.65 -10.01 3.20
N GLU A 109 3.20 -10.18 4.39
CA GLU A 109 2.47 -10.46 5.62
C GLU A 109 3.24 -9.92 6.82
N ALA A 110 2.54 -9.67 7.92
CA ALA A 110 3.16 -9.28 9.18
C ALA A 110 2.32 -9.75 10.37
N GLU A 111 2.99 -10.11 11.46
CA GLU A 111 2.35 -10.29 12.74
C GLU A 111 2.16 -8.93 13.42
N VAL A 112 0.91 -8.62 13.77
CA VAL A 112 0.53 -7.35 14.39
C VAL A 112 -0.09 -7.64 15.75
N THR A 113 0.27 -6.86 16.76
CA THR A 113 -0.37 -6.91 18.07
C THR A 113 -1.30 -5.70 18.24
N LEU A 114 -2.58 -5.97 18.42
CA LEU A 114 -3.61 -4.97 18.63
C LEU A 114 -4.16 -5.07 20.06
N LYS A 115 -4.55 -3.94 20.64
CA LYS A 115 -5.25 -3.92 21.93
C LYS A 115 -6.65 -4.52 21.76
N PRO A 116 -7.25 -5.10 22.82
CA PRO A 116 -8.66 -5.48 22.77
C PRO A 116 -9.56 -4.28 22.47
N GLY A 117 -10.61 -4.51 21.68
CA GLY A 117 -11.58 -3.48 21.29
C GLY A 117 -11.76 -3.33 19.77
N PRO A 118 -12.50 -2.32 19.34
CA PRO A 118 -12.70 -2.01 17.92
C PRO A 118 -11.49 -1.30 17.33
N HIS A 119 -11.12 -1.68 16.10
CA HIS A 119 -10.05 -1.05 15.33
C HIS A 119 -10.48 -0.82 13.89
N THR A 120 -9.85 0.13 13.24
CA THR A 120 -9.90 0.30 11.79
C THR A 120 -8.57 -0.06 11.17
N LEU A 121 -8.60 -0.77 10.03
CA LEU A 121 -7.42 -1.16 9.27
C LEU A 121 -7.57 -0.73 7.81
N GLN A 122 -6.48 -0.22 7.22
CA GLN A 122 -6.42 0.10 5.80
C GLN A 122 -5.02 -0.13 5.25
N LEU A 123 -4.92 -0.70 4.05
CA LEU A 123 -3.64 -0.82 3.35
C LEU A 123 -3.44 0.38 2.43
N LEU A 124 -2.19 0.87 2.40
CA LEU A 124 -1.72 1.89 1.47
C LEU A 124 -0.39 1.43 0.89
N PHE A 125 -0.20 1.60 -0.42
CA PHE A 125 1.00 1.16 -1.12
C PHE A 125 1.86 2.36 -1.47
N GLY A 126 3.09 2.39 -0.98
CA GLY A 126 4.07 3.45 -1.19
C GLY A 126 5.12 3.05 -2.22
N ASP A 127 5.64 4.03 -2.94
CA ASP A 127 6.76 3.88 -3.87
C ASP A 127 8.11 3.78 -3.12
N LYS A 128 9.23 3.79 -3.86
CA LYS A 128 10.57 3.71 -3.27
C LYS A 128 10.88 4.79 -2.22
N ASP A 129 10.24 5.95 -2.32
CA ASP A 129 10.41 7.10 -1.44
C ASP A 129 9.29 7.19 -0.38
N HIS A 130 8.50 6.11 -0.21
CA HIS A 130 7.34 6.02 0.70
C HIS A 130 6.16 6.92 0.31
N VAL A 131 6.16 7.52 -0.89
CA VAL A 131 5.06 8.36 -1.35
C VAL A 131 3.98 7.47 -1.96
N PRO A 132 2.69 7.66 -1.62
CA PRO A 132 1.60 6.94 -2.28
C PRO A 132 1.64 7.13 -3.79
N HIS A 133 1.32 6.09 -4.56
CA HIS A 133 1.22 6.18 -6.02
C HIS A 133 0.09 7.11 -6.48
N ASN A 134 0.10 7.53 -7.73
CA ASN A 134 -0.97 8.32 -8.34
C ASN A 134 -1.50 7.65 -9.63
N PRO A 135 -2.77 7.17 -9.65
CA PRO A 135 -3.77 7.13 -8.57
C PRO A 135 -3.29 6.33 -7.34
N PRO A 136 -3.78 6.65 -6.13
CA PRO A 136 -3.35 5.95 -4.92
C PRO A 136 -3.81 4.49 -4.93
N VAL A 137 -2.88 3.58 -4.63
CA VAL A 137 -3.12 2.14 -4.53
C VAL A 137 -3.39 1.83 -3.07
N MET A 138 -4.67 1.69 -2.71
CA MET A 138 -5.12 1.50 -1.34
C MET A 138 -6.30 0.54 -1.25
N SER A 139 -6.47 -0.12 -0.10
CA SER A 139 -7.63 -0.96 0.17
C SER A 139 -8.83 -0.13 0.66
N PRO A 140 -10.04 -0.68 0.62
CA PRO A 140 -11.10 -0.21 1.50
C PRO A 140 -10.63 -0.22 2.95
N ARG A 141 -11.13 0.75 3.75
CA ARG A 141 -10.98 0.72 5.21
C ARG A 141 -11.94 -0.32 5.76
N ILE A 142 -11.45 -1.22 6.59
CA ILE A 142 -12.25 -2.23 7.27
C ILE A 142 -12.26 -1.97 8.79
N ARG A 143 -13.32 -2.40 9.45
CA ARG A 143 -13.45 -2.42 10.91
C ARG A 143 -13.26 -3.85 11.39
N VAL A 144 -12.53 -4.02 12.48
CA VAL A 144 -12.34 -5.31 13.13
C VAL A 144 -12.55 -5.16 14.63
N VAL A 145 -12.82 -6.26 15.31
CA VAL A 145 -12.96 -6.29 16.76
C VAL A 145 -11.95 -7.28 17.33
N VAL A 146 -11.03 -6.79 18.14
CA VAL A 146 -10.04 -7.60 18.82
C VAL A 146 -10.61 -8.11 20.14
N ALA A 147 -10.64 -9.44 20.31
CA ALA A 147 -11.17 -10.07 21.51
C ALA A 147 -10.24 -9.88 22.72
N GLU A 148 -10.83 -9.80 23.92
CA GLU A 148 -10.06 -9.89 25.15
C GLU A 148 -9.31 -11.24 25.21
N PRO A 149 -8.07 -11.25 25.75
CA PRO A 149 -7.36 -12.50 25.99
C PRO A 149 -8.18 -13.39 26.92
N GLN A 150 -8.54 -14.59 26.45
CA GLN A 150 -9.20 -15.53 27.34
C GLN A 150 -8.20 -16.04 28.39
N PRO A 151 -8.57 -16.06 29.69
CA PRO A 151 -7.73 -16.70 30.69
C PRO A 151 -7.55 -18.19 30.32
N PRO A 152 -6.41 -18.78 30.61
CA PRO A 152 -6.17 -20.20 30.34
C PRO A 152 -7.29 -21.02 30.97
N LYS A 153 -7.90 -21.90 30.14
CA LYS A 153 -8.95 -22.81 30.59
C LYS A 153 -8.39 -23.62 31.75
N ALA A 154 -8.97 -23.45 32.95
CA ALA A 154 -8.56 -24.19 34.13
C ALA A 154 -8.61 -25.71 33.80
N THR A 155 -7.45 -26.35 33.78
CA THR A 155 -7.37 -27.81 33.68
C THR A 155 -7.89 -28.36 35.02
N VAL A 156 -9.11 -28.91 34.98
CA VAL A 156 -9.63 -29.64 36.15
C VAL A 156 -8.70 -30.84 36.36
N PRO A 157 -8.02 -30.96 37.52
CA PRO A 157 -7.18 -32.12 37.76
C PRO A 157 -8.06 -33.40 37.75
N PRO A 158 -7.54 -34.52 37.23
CA PRO A 158 -8.31 -35.77 37.23
C PRO A 158 -8.74 -36.13 38.64
N THR A 159 -10.04 -36.31 38.82
CA THR A 159 -10.61 -36.77 40.08
C THR A 159 -9.98 -38.11 40.43
N ARG A 160 -9.25 -38.19 41.52
CA ARG A 160 -8.67 -39.43 42.05
C ARG A 160 -9.82 -40.37 42.40
N SER A 161 -10.03 -41.40 41.59
CA SER A 161 -10.95 -42.49 41.93
C SER A 161 -10.43 -43.17 43.17
N SER A 162 -11.10 -42.96 44.32
CA SER A 162 -10.89 -43.76 45.53
C SER A 162 -11.52 -45.13 45.28
N HIS A 163 -10.69 -46.15 45.12
CA HIS A 163 -11.08 -47.54 45.25
C HIS A 163 -11.32 -47.83 46.74
N PRO A 164 -12.48 -48.33 47.13
CA PRO A 164 -12.67 -48.93 48.46
C PRO A 164 -12.06 -50.34 48.45
N SER A 165 -11.33 -50.63 49.48
CA SER A 165 -10.79 -51.95 49.83
C SER A 165 -11.91 -52.91 50.27
#